data_127428f6a6df2400af01e5f4d8c2dc58
#
_entry.id   127428f6a6df2400af01e5f4d8c2dc58
#
_cell.length_a   1.000
_cell.length_b   1.000
_cell.length_c   1.000
_cell.angle_alpha   90.00
_cell.angle_beta   90.00
_cell.angle_gamma   90.00
#
_symmetry.space_group_name_H-M   'P 1'
#
loop_
_entity.id
_entity.type
_entity.pdbx_description
1 polymer ?
#
loop_
_entity_poly.entity_id
_entity_poly.type
_entity_poly.pdbx_seq_one_letter_code
_entity_poly.pdbx_strand_id
1 'polypeptide(L)'
;MRKEYLVYQNKVYSNFVNYINDYILLSKDPAMLEEGYVPYSFYVDDAGEGVYGKLVPYSEVSQRYLVCDSVLYKDHEFEIAGHKYGDDDFTAPDSYVRILVSDKEFLNENNIADGASLMDDKYGHITYASGKIPVSDVTILRRRKDLPVDRRKKK
;
A
#
# COMPACT_ATOMS: atom_id res chain seq x y z
N MET A 1 0.59 6.19 -3.11
CA MET A 1 0.25 4.83 -2.63
C MET A 1 -0.08 4.92 -1.15
N ARG A 2 -0.94 4.03 -0.72
CA ARG A 2 -1.41 4.01 0.67
C ARG A 2 -1.17 2.63 1.24
N LYS A 3 -0.56 2.56 2.42
CA LYS A 3 -0.29 1.30 3.09
C LYS A 3 -0.53 1.43 4.58
N GLU A 4 -1.22 0.46 5.13
CA GLU A 4 -1.59 0.45 6.54
C GLU A 4 -0.68 -0.49 7.32
N TYR A 5 -0.34 -0.09 8.53
CA TYR A 5 0.57 -0.83 9.40
C TYR A 5 -0.03 -1.00 10.79
N LEU A 6 0.30 -2.13 11.41
CA LEU A 6 0.01 -2.40 12.83
C LEU A 6 1.31 -2.59 13.58
N VAL A 7 1.33 -2.16 14.84
CA VAL A 7 2.43 -2.47 15.77
C VAL A 7 1.90 -3.42 16.83
N TYR A 8 2.51 -4.59 16.91
CA TYR A 8 2.17 -5.65 17.84
C TYR A 8 3.45 -6.26 18.40
N GLN A 9 3.55 -6.31 19.73
CA GLN A 9 4.76 -6.79 20.42
C GLN A 9 6.04 -6.11 19.91
N ASN A 10 5.97 -4.79 19.74
CA ASN A 10 7.08 -3.94 19.28
C ASN A 10 7.59 -4.24 17.86
N LYS A 11 6.81 -4.97 17.07
CA LYS A 11 7.12 -5.23 15.66
C LYS A 11 6.05 -4.61 14.77
N VAL A 12 6.46 -4.20 13.57
CA VAL A 12 5.58 -3.58 12.58
C VAL A 12 5.12 -4.65 11.58
N TYR A 13 3.82 -4.71 11.36
CA TYR A 13 3.21 -5.65 10.42
C TYR A 13 2.42 -4.89 9.38
N SER A 14 2.59 -5.26 8.12
CA SER A 14 1.84 -4.69 7.01
C SER A 14 0.95 -5.71 6.31
N ASN A 15 1.15 -7.00 6.57
CA ASN A 15 0.36 -8.06 5.97
C ASN A 15 -0.64 -8.58 6.99
N PHE A 16 -1.85 -8.04 6.94
CA PHE A 16 -2.92 -8.37 7.86
C PHE A 16 -4.28 -8.11 7.23
N VAL A 17 -5.31 -8.69 7.81
CA VAL A 17 -6.69 -8.43 7.42
C VAL A 17 -7.52 -8.11 8.66
N ASN A 18 -8.63 -7.44 8.44
CA ASN A 18 -9.62 -7.21 9.48
C ASN A 18 -10.43 -8.49 9.71
N TYR A 19 -10.70 -8.81 10.95
CA TYR A 19 -11.51 -9.96 11.31
C TYR A 19 -12.45 -9.59 12.45
N ILE A 20 -13.74 -9.42 12.13
CA ILE A 20 -14.73 -8.89 13.06
C ILE A 20 -14.24 -7.54 13.62
N ASN A 21 -13.91 -7.46 14.90
CA ASN A 21 -13.37 -6.25 15.54
C ASN A 21 -11.86 -6.36 15.82
N ASP A 22 -11.23 -7.45 15.39
CA ASP A 22 -9.82 -7.73 15.64
C ASP A 22 -9.04 -7.78 14.34
N TYR A 23 -7.84 -8.31 14.36
CA TYR A 23 -6.96 -8.43 13.21
C TYR A 23 -6.46 -9.86 13.10
N ILE A 24 -6.17 -10.28 11.88
CA ILE A 24 -5.42 -11.51 11.62
C ILE A 24 -4.14 -11.12 10.89
N LEU A 25 -3.00 -11.37 11.53
CA LEU A 25 -1.70 -11.23 10.88
C LEU A 25 -1.49 -12.40 9.94
N LEU A 26 -0.97 -12.14 8.75
CA LEU A 26 -0.79 -13.15 7.70
C LEU A 26 0.68 -13.39 7.40
N SER A 27 1.02 -14.62 7.09
CA SER A 27 2.37 -15.00 6.66
C SER A 27 2.30 -16.21 5.73
N LYS A 28 3.27 -16.30 4.83
CA LYS A 28 3.47 -17.48 3.98
C LYS A 28 4.61 -18.36 4.48
N ASP A 29 5.24 -18.00 5.58
CA ASP A 29 6.37 -18.73 6.16
C ASP A 29 5.88 -19.81 7.12
N PRO A 30 6.11 -21.12 6.82
CA PRO A 30 5.70 -22.19 7.71
C PRO A 30 6.33 -22.13 9.11
N ALA A 31 7.48 -21.48 9.26
CA ALA A 31 8.13 -21.31 10.56
C ALA A 31 7.27 -20.51 11.53
N MET A 32 6.31 -19.74 11.04
CA MET A 32 5.41 -18.95 11.89
C MET A 32 4.44 -19.82 12.69
N LEU A 33 4.28 -21.10 12.34
CA LEU A 33 3.51 -22.01 13.15
C LEU A 33 4.07 -22.14 14.57
N GLU A 34 5.38 -22.00 14.74
CA GLU A 34 6.02 -22.01 16.06
C GLU A 34 5.78 -20.71 16.83
N GLU A 35 5.37 -19.64 16.13
CA GLU A 35 5.07 -18.35 16.72
C GLU A 35 3.58 -18.15 17.04
N GLY A 36 2.81 -19.24 17.04
CA GLY A 36 1.39 -19.20 17.38
C GLY A 36 0.47 -18.95 16.18
N TYR A 37 1.00 -18.94 14.97
CA TYR A 37 0.17 -18.89 13.76
C TYR A 37 -0.46 -20.25 13.51
N VAL A 38 -1.62 -20.25 12.87
CA VAL A 38 -2.32 -21.45 12.43
C VAL A 38 -2.64 -21.33 10.95
N PRO A 39 -2.96 -22.41 10.24
CA PRO A 39 -3.39 -22.29 8.85
C PRO A 39 -4.55 -21.29 8.75
N TYR A 40 -4.48 -20.41 7.74
CA TYR A 40 -5.49 -19.34 7.59
C TYR A 40 -6.90 -19.91 7.39
N SER A 41 -7.01 -21.14 6.90
CA SER A 41 -8.29 -21.85 6.74
C SER A 41 -9.06 -22.03 8.04
N PHE A 42 -8.42 -21.89 9.20
CA PHE A 42 -9.14 -21.88 10.48
C PHE A 42 -10.08 -20.68 10.63
N TYR A 43 -9.80 -19.58 9.92
CA TYR A 43 -10.56 -18.35 10.06
C TYR A 43 -11.46 -18.08 8.87
N VAL A 44 -11.07 -18.53 7.68
CA VAL A 44 -11.73 -18.19 6.42
C VAL A 44 -11.86 -19.45 5.59
N ASP A 45 -13.09 -19.77 5.16
CA ASP A 45 -13.32 -20.80 4.16
C ASP A 45 -12.62 -20.35 2.86
N ASP A 46 -12.24 -21.27 2.01
CA ASP A 46 -11.58 -20.98 0.75
C ASP A 46 -10.22 -20.28 0.86
N ALA A 47 -9.62 -20.26 2.04
CA ALA A 47 -8.25 -19.78 2.17
C ALA A 47 -7.32 -20.73 1.41
N GLY A 48 -6.41 -20.19 0.61
CA GLY A 48 -5.43 -20.98 -0.12
C GLY A 48 -4.47 -21.70 0.82
N GLU A 49 -3.83 -22.76 0.31
CA GLU A 49 -2.78 -23.44 1.03
C GLU A 49 -1.55 -22.56 1.17
N GLY A 50 -0.76 -22.80 2.21
CA GLY A 50 0.50 -22.09 2.43
C GLY A 50 0.36 -20.68 3.01
N VAL A 51 -0.83 -20.32 3.46
CA VAL A 51 -1.06 -19.06 4.16
C VAL A 51 -1.41 -19.36 5.61
N TYR A 52 -0.76 -18.66 6.53
CA TYR A 52 -0.92 -18.82 7.97
C TYR A 52 -1.40 -17.50 8.57
N GLY A 53 -2.22 -17.61 9.60
CA GLY A 53 -2.79 -16.44 10.25
C GLY A 53 -2.68 -16.52 11.78
N LYS A 54 -2.57 -15.35 12.39
CA LYS A 54 -2.59 -15.23 13.85
C LYS A 54 -3.61 -14.18 14.23
N LEU A 55 -4.63 -14.60 14.98
CA LEU A 55 -5.65 -13.68 15.50
C LEU A 55 -5.04 -12.83 16.60
N VAL A 56 -5.12 -11.52 16.44
CA VAL A 56 -4.62 -10.56 17.41
C VAL A 56 -5.78 -9.66 17.81
N PRO A 57 -6.21 -9.69 19.09
CA PRO A 57 -7.23 -8.75 19.57
C PRO A 57 -6.74 -7.32 19.44
N TYR A 58 -7.64 -6.39 19.07
CA TYR A 58 -7.27 -4.99 18.94
C TYR A 58 -6.62 -4.44 20.21
N SER A 59 -6.99 -4.95 21.37
CA SER A 59 -6.44 -4.49 22.65
C SER A 59 -4.94 -4.80 22.82
N GLU A 60 -4.41 -5.73 22.05
CA GLU A 60 -2.98 -6.09 22.09
C GLU A 60 -2.17 -5.35 21.02
N VAL A 61 -2.82 -4.62 20.13
CA VAL A 61 -2.15 -3.79 19.12
C VAL A 61 -1.88 -2.43 19.71
N SER A 62 -0.64 -2.00 19.70
CA SER A 62 -0.25 -0.73 20.33
C SER A 62 -0.47 0.47 19.42
N GLN A 63 -0.33 0.30 18.09
CA GLN A 63 -0.50 1.38 17.13
C GLN A 63 -1.06 0.84 15.81
N ARG A 64 -1.83 1.69 15.15
CA ARG A 64 -2.27 1.49 13.78
C ARG A 64 -2.04 2.79 13.04
N TYR A 65 -1.40 2.74 11.89
CA TYR A 65 -1.16 3.95 11.12
C TYR A 65 -1.15 3.69 9.63
N LEU A 66 -1.36 4.77 8.89
CA LEU A 66 -1.40 4.78 7.43
C LEU A 66 -0.20 5.57 6.93
N VAL A 67 0.50 5.02 5.95
CA VAL A 67 1.54 5.73 5.22
C VAL A 67 1.03 6.00 3.82
N CYS A 68 1.05 7.26 3.42
CA CYS A 68 0.65 7.69 2.09
C CYS A 68 1.87 8.27 1.38
N ASP A 69 2.20 7.70 0.24
CA ASP A 69 3.27 8.22 -0.61
C ASP A 69 2.67 8.91 -1.82
N SER A 70 3.23 10.05 -2.17
CA SER A 70 2.91 10.80 -3.36
C SER A 70 4.19 11.32 -3.99
N VAL A 71 4.06 11.96 -5.14
CA VAL A 71 5.22 12.42 -5.93
C VAL A 71 5.08 13.91 -6.22
N LEU A 72 6.13 14.66 -5.94
CA LEU A 72 6.28 16.03 -6.43
C LEU A 72 7.04 15.99 -7.75
N TYR A 73 6.40 16.44 -8.84
CA TYR A 73 6.96 16.46 -10.18
C TYR A 73 6.54 17.75 -10.88
N LYS A 74 7.52 18.51 -11.41
CA LYS A 74 7.28 19.80 -12.07
C LYS A 74 6.40 20.73 -11.22
N ASP A 75 6.74 20.81 -9.92
CA ASP A 75 6.07 21.68 -8.93
C ASP A 75 4.63 21.33 -8.63
N HIS A 76 4.17 20.15 -9.01
CA HIS A 76 2.83 19.63 -8.68
C HIS A 76 2.93 18.30 -7.97
N GLU A 77 2.00 18.07 -7.04
CA GLU A 77 1.92 16.81 -6.33
C GLU A 77 0.94 15.88 -7.03
N PHE A 78 1.35 14.61 -7.23
CA PHE A 78 0.55 13.59 -7.90
C PHE A 78 0.47 12.32 -7.07
N GLU A 79 -0.63 11.59 -7.22
CA GLU A 79 -0.72 10.23 -6.69
C GLU A 79 0.14 9.29 -7.53
N ILE A 80 0.70 8.27 -6.87
CA ILE A 80 1.48 7.23 -7.54
C ILE A 80 0.52 6.20 -8.11
N ALA A 81 0.60 5.98 -9.44
CA ALA A 81 -0.16 4.94 -10.13
C ALA A 81 0.55 3.60 -10.09
N GLY A 82 1.88 3.59 -9.99
CA GLY A 82 2.67 2.39 -9.94
C GLY A 82 4.15 2.69 -9.80
N HIS A 83 4.92 1.67 -9.42
CA HIS A 83 6.37 1.76 -9.30
C HIS A 83 6.99 0.39 -9.56
N LYS A 84 8.31 0.38 -9.82
CA LYS A 84 9.00 -0.84 -10.22
C LYS A 84 9.13 -1.87 -9.11
N TYR A 85 9.54 -1.42 -7.93
CA TYR A 85 9.76 -2.31 -6.80
C TYR A 85 8.62 -2.18 -5.81
N GLY A 86 8.12 -3.32 -5.31
CA GLY A 86 7.06 -3.34 -4.32
C GLY A 86 7.49 -2.65 -3.03
N ASP A 87 6.56 -2.43 -2.14
CA ASP A 87 6.79 -2.01 -0.76
C ASP A 87 7.75 -0.83 -0.57
N ASP A 88 7.57 0.24 -1.37
CA ASP A 88 8.17 1.55 -1.09
C ASP A 88 9.68 1.63 -1.26
N ASP A 89 10.29 0.72 -2.01
CA ASP A 89 11.71 0.83 -2.30
C ASP A 89 11.94 1.70 -3.53
N PHE A 90 12.27 2.97 -3.28
CA PHE A 90 12.59 3.94 -4.33
C PHE A 90 14.09 4.20 -4.41
N THR A 91 14.92 3.39 -3.76
CA THR A 91 16.36 3.66 -3.66
C THR A 91 17.18 3.02 -4.77
N ALA A 92 16.64 2.03 -5.47
CA ALA A 92 17.37 1.37 -6.54
C ALA A 92 17.66 2.36 -7.68
N PRO A 93 18.86 2.33 -8.31
CA PRO A 93 19.24 3.30 -9.32
C PRO A 93 18.33 3.36 -10.55
N ASP A 94 17.69 2.23 -10.86
CA ASP A 94 16.77 2.13 -12.00
C ASP A 94 15.29 2.21 -11.58
N SER A 95 15.00 2.68 -10.38
CA SER A 95 13.64 2.87 -9.90
C SER A 95 12.89 3.90 -10.73
N TYR A 96 11.61 3.64 -10.92
CA TYR A 96 10.73 4.59 -11.60
C TYR A 96 9.39 4.66 -10.87
N VAL A 97 8.65 5.73 -11.15
CA VAL A 97 7.26 5.87 -10.73
C VAL A 97 6.41 6.19 -11.95
N ARG A 98 5.13 5.90 -11.83
CA ARG A 98 4.09 6.37 -12.76
C ARG A 98 3.11 7.17 -11.93
N ILE A 99 2.65 8.29 -12.47
CA ILE A 99 1.77 9.22 -11.76
C ILE A 99 0.38 9.22 -12.38
N LEU A 100 -0.63 9.54 -11.58
CA LEU A 100 -2.00 9.73 -12.06
C LEU A 100 -2.19 11.17 -12.48
N VAL A 101 -2.62 11.36 -13.72
CA VAL A 101 -2.80 12.68 -14.33
C VAL A 101 -4.18 12.76 -14.97
N SER A 102 -4.90 13.84 -14.76
CA SER A 102 -6.21 14.05 -15.38
C SER A 102 -6.13 14.69 -16.76
N ASP A 103 -4.99 15.26 -17.12
CA ASP A 103 -4.80 16.01 -18.35
C ASP A 103 -3.79 15.31 -19.29
N LYS A 104 -4.29 14.85 -20.42
CA LYS A 104 -3.47 14.18 -21.42
C LYS A 104 -2.40 15.11 -22.01
N GLU A 105 -2.67 16.40 -22.10
CA GLU A 105 -1.69 17.35 -22.63
C GLU A 105 -0.47 17.44 -21.75
N PHE A 106 -0.64 17.34 -20.43
CA PHE A 106 0.47 17.31 -19.49
C PHE A 106 1.43 16.16 -19.78
N LEU A 107 0.89 14.99 -20.13
CA LEU A 107 1.72 13.83 -20.49
C LEU A 107 2.58 14.10 -21.71
N ASN A 108 2.00 14.73 -22.74
CA ASN A 108 2.72 15.05 -23.98
C ASN A 108 3.76 16.15 -23.77
N GLU A 109 3.41 17.19 -23.03
CA GLU A 109 4.29 18.31 -22.76
C GLU A 109 5.54 17.92 -21.97
N ASN A 110 5.43 16.89 -21.11
CA ASN A 110 6.52 16.45 -20.26
C ASN A 110 7.18 15.15 -20.74
N ASN A 111 6.83 14.69 -21.93
CA ASN A 111 7.40 13.48 -22.54
C ASN A 111 7.20 12.21 -21.68
N ILE A 112 6.07 12.12 -21.01
CA ILE A 112 5.70 10.97 -20.18
C ILE A 112 4.44 10.26 -20.69
N ALA A 113 4.10 10.48 -21.95
CA ALA A 113 2.96 9.83 -22.59
C ALA A 113 3.31 8.42 -23.09
N ASP A 114 4.57 8.14 -23.40
CA ASP A 114 4.99 6.83 -23.87
C ASP A 114 4.84 5.80 -22.76
N GLY A 115 4.07 4.74 -23.03
CA GLY A 115 3.76 3.75 -22.03
C GLY A 115 2.61 4.14 -21.09
N ALA A 116 1.99 5.28 -21.32
CA ALA A 116 0.83 5.72 -20.53
C ALA A 116 -0.40 4.85 -20.82
N SER A 117 -1.26 4.73 -19.81
CA SER A 117 -2.51 3.96 -19.93
C SER A 117 -3.69 4.74 -19.39
N LEU A 118 -4.85 4.50 -19.99
CA LEU A 118 -6.12 5.09 -19.56
C LEU A 118 -6.62 4.36 -18.32
N MET A 119 -7.03 5.12 -17.32
CA MET A 119 -7.60 4.61 -16.08
C MET A 119 -8.99 5.21 -15.90
N ASP A 120 -10.02 4.36 -15.89
CA ASP A 120 -11.38 4.78 -15.58
C ASP A 120 -11.74 4.40 -14.17
N ASP A 121 -12.42 5.27 -13.45
CA ASP A 121 -13.03 4.88 -12.20
C ASP A 121 -14.52 4.51 -12.45
N LYS A 122 -15.15 3.96 -11.42
CA LYS A 122 -16.55 3.53 -11.52
C LYS A 122 -17.55 4.70 -11.61
N TYR A 123 -17.07 5.94 -11.47
CA TYR A 123 -17.90 7.14 -11.54
C TYR A 123 -17.74 7.87 -12.87
N GLY A 124 -17.03 7.29 -13.82
CA GLY A 124 -16.82 7.91 -15.13
C GLY A 124 -15.74 8.96 -15.17
N HIS A 125 -14.96 9.11 -14.13
CA HIS A 125 -13.81 10.01 -14.14
C HIS A 125 -12.66 9.38 -14.92
N ILE A 126 -12.13 10.11 -15.88
CA ILE A 126 -11.03 9.64 -16.71
C ILE A 126 -9.73 10.20 -16.17
N THR A 127 -8.81 9.30 -15.84
CA THR A 127 -7.43 9.65 -15.48
C THR A 127 -6.47 8.82 -16.30
N TYR A 128 -5.23 9.24 -16.34
CA TYR A 128 -4.18 8.54 -17.06
C TYR A 128 -3.07 8.18 -16.09
N ALA A 129 -2.57 6.95 -16.17
CA ALA A 129 -1.29 6.62 -15.56
C ALA A 129 -0.20 7.01 -16.56
N SER A 130 0.78 7.78 -16.12
CA SER A 130 1.89 8.21 -16.99
C SER A 130 2.75 7.03 -17.42
N GLY A 131 3.63 7.25 -18.38
CA GLY A 131 4.77 6.38 -18.60
C GLY A 131 5.72 6.41 -17.41
N LYS A 132 6.83 5.71 -17.53
CA LYS A 132 7.84 5.60 -16.47
C LYS A 132 8.59 6.91 -16.31
N ILE A 133 8.68 7.38 -15.07
CA ILE A 133 9.46 8.57 -14.71
C ILE A 133 10.57 8.12 -13.77
N PRO A 134 11.85 8.36 -14.10
CA PRO A 134 12.92 7.99 -13.17
C PRO A 134 12.73 8.66 -11.81
N VAL A 135 12.99 7.93 -10.74
CA VAL A 135 12.84 8.47 -9.38
C VAL A 135 13.73 9.70 -9.17
N SER A 136 14.86 9.77 -9.88
CA SER A 136 15.76 10.93 -9.83
C SER A 136 15.13 12.23 -10.31
N ASP A 137 14.04 12.16 -11.09
CA ASP A 137 13.36 13.33 -11.64
C ASP A 137 12.22 13.84 -10.76
N VAL A 138 11.96 13.18 -9.64
CA VAL A 138 10.84 13.48 -8.75
C VAL A 138 11.30 13.55 -7.30
N THR A 139 10.43 14.08 -6.45
CA THR A 139 10.59 13.99 -5.00
C THR A 139 9.47 13.11 -4.44
N ILE A 140 9.83 12.06 -3.71
CA ILE A 140 8.86 11.21 -3.04
C ILE A 140 8.46 11.87 -1.73
N LEU A 141 7.16 12.09 -1.55
CA LEU A 141 6.60 12.67 -0.33
C LEU A 141 5.92 11.56 0.45
N ARG A 142 6.33 11.38 1.70
CA ARG A 142 5.78 10.36 2.57
C ARG A 142 5.11 11.01 3.77
N ARG A 143 3.84 10.67 3.99
CA ARG A 143 3.06 11.18 5.11
C ARG A 143 2.52 10.03 5.92
N ARG A 144 2.55 10.18 7.24
CA ARG A 144 1.99 9.22 8.17
C ARG A 144 0.76 9.81 8.85
N LYS A 145 -0.28 9.00 8.97
CA LYS A 145 -1.49 9.36 9.71
C LYS A 145 -1.79 8.27 10.73
N ASP A 146 -1.80 8.62 12.00
CA ASP A 146 -2.18 7.68 13.04
C ASP A 146 -3.70 7.43 13.00
N LEU A 147 -4.09 6.17 13.13
CA LEU A 147 -5.47 5.72 13.09
C LEU A 147 -5.85 5.09 14.43
N PRO A 148 -7.14 5.08 14.78
CA PRO A 148 -7.59 4.34 15.96
C PRO A 148 -7.29 2.84 15.79
N VAL A 149 -6.73 2.22 16.81
CA VAL A 149 -6.52 0.78 16.82
C VAL A 149 -7.86 0.05 16.85
N ASP A 150 -8.77 0.51 17.71
CA ASP A 150 -10.13 0.01 17.75
C ASP A 150 -10.91 0.66 16.60
N ARG A 151 -11.17 -0.13 15.55
CA ARG A 151 -11.83 0.35 14.32
C ARG A 151 -13.28 0.80 14.55
N ARG A 152 -13.86 0.49 15.68
CA ARG A 152 -15.20 0.95 16.04
C ARG A 152 -15.21 2.40 16.47
N LYS A 153 -14.05 2.95 16.86
CA LYS A 153 -13.91 4.35 17.25
C LYS A 153 -13.68 5.21 16.02
N LYS A 154 -14.43 6.28 15.91
CA LYS A 154 -14.22 7.26 14.87
C LYS A 154 -13.13 8.22 15.29
N LYS A 155 -12.34 8.61 14.31
CA LYS A 155 -11.30 9.58 14.52
C LYS A 155 -11.87 11.00 14.53
#